data_fb2607f5ca485501d41627b84cf55ffb
#
_entry.id   fb2607f5ca485501d41627b84cf55ffb
#
_cell.length_a   1.000
_cell.length_b   1.000
_cell.length_c   1.000
_cell.angle_alpha   90.00
_cell.angle_beta   90.00
_cell.angle_gamma   90.00
#
_symmetry.space_group_name_H-M   'P 1'
#
loop_
_entity.id
_entity.type
_entity.pdbx_description
1 polymer ?
#
loop_
_entity_poly.entity_id
_entity_poly.type
_entity_poly.pdbx_seq_one_letter_code
_entity_poly.pdbx_strand_id
1 'polypeptide(L)'
;MIKKIVKILSIAFLISILLVLYLSIVGIKTDKFNNIIINNILKINQNINLNLNKVNYLLNPFNFTVNVITENPQILLQNKKLEIRNIKTNVSLKSLIKEEFAIDNLQIETKEVKLKDIISLSKIFQNSSKLFILNTMTKSGFVTSKINLNFDKQGRVKRNYKIEGSVKETNLNILNQFELKNFNFNFYIEKDNFLLKEINTQLNNIKISSPLIEVKKK
;
A
#
# COMPACT_ATOMS: atom_id res chain seq x y z
N MET A 1 11.70 -20.79 -52.01
CA MET A 1 11.34 -19.50 -51.35
C MET A 1 10.51 -19.71 -50.09
N ILE A 2 9.39 -20.42 -50.11
CA ILE A 2 8.49 -20.68 -49.00
C ILE A 2 9.20 -21.29 -47.74
N LYS A 3 10.06 -22.31 -47.92
CA LYS A 3 10.80 -22.93 -46.79
C LYS A 3 11.70 -21.95 -46.03
N LYS A 4 12.32 -20.97 -46.76
CA LYS A 4 13.15 -19.92 -46.05
C LYS A 4 12.27 -18.96 -45.25
N ILE A 5 11.07 -18.57 -45.76
CA ILE A 5 10.12 -17.70 -45.07
C ILE A 5 9.61 -18.40 -43.81
N VAL A 6 9.20 -19.66 -43.90
CA VAL A 6 8.72 -20.46 -42.77
C VAL A 6 9.81 -20.57 -41.69
N LYS A 7 11.08 -20.79 -42.06
CA LYS A 7 12.19 -20.84 -41.11
C LYS A 7 12.40 -19.48 -40.38
N ILE A 8 12.34 -18.36 -41.11
CA ILE A 8 12.46 -17.03 -40.54
C ILE A 8 11.30 -16.77 -39.56
N LEU A 9 10.08 -17.07 -39.92
CA LEU A 9 8.91 -16.91 -39.05
C LEU A 9 8.99 -17.79 -37.78
N SER A 10 9.47 -19.05 -37.91
CA SER A 10 9.66 -19.92 -36.76
C SER A 10 10.71 -19.39 -35.79
N ILE A 11 11.81 -18.84 -36.31
CA ILE A 11 12.84 -18.23 -35.47
C ILE A 11 12.30 -16.97 -34.78
N ALA A 12 11.59 -16.10 -35.51
CA ALA A 12 10.98 -14.91 -34.96
C ALA A 12 9.95 -15.26 -33.85
N PHE A 13 9.15 -16.30 -34.06
CA PHE A 13 8.20 -16.80 -33.08
C PHE A 13 8.90 -17.32 -31.81
N LEU A 14 9.97 -18.09 -31.95
CA LEU A 14 10.76 -18.57 -30.83
C LEU A 14 11.37 -17.41 -30.01
N ILE A 15 11.92 -16.41 -30.70
CA ILE A 15 12.46 -15.20 -30.05
C ILE A 15 11.36 -14.45 -29.29
N SER A 16 10.16 -14.33 -29.85
CA SER A 16 9.03 -13.70 -29.21
C SER A 16 8.61 -14.43 -27.92
N ILE A 17 8.59 -15.77 -27.95
CA ILE A 17 8.30 -16.57 -26.74
C ILE A 17 9.37 -16.34 -25.68
N LEU A 18 10.64 -16.39 -26.04
CA LEU A 18 11.73 -16.15 -25.10
C LEU A 18 11.68 -14.74 -24.50
N LEU A 19 11.31 -13.74 -25.30
CA LEU A 19 11.12 -12.36 -24.82
C LEU A 19 9.98 -12.28 -23.82
N VAL A 20 8.83 -12.87 -24.10
CA VAL A 20 7.68 -12.89 -23.18
C VAL A 20 8.03 -13.63 -21.90
N LEU A 21 8.74 -14.75 -21.96
CA LEU A 21 9.21 -15.46 -20.77
C LEU A 21 10.17 -14.60 -19.93
N TYR A 22 11.11 -13.93 -20.59
CA TYR A 22 12.04 -13.01 -19.92
C TYR A 22 11.29 -11.89 -19.20
N LEU A 23 10.35 -11.22 -19.88
CA LEU A 23 9.55 -10.15 -19.31
C LEU A 23 8.64 -10.62 -18.16
N SER A 24 8.24 -11.91 -18.19
CA SER A 24 7.36 -12.49 -17.16
C SER A 24 8.14 -12.92 -15.91
N ILE A 25 9.38 -13.38 -16.05
CA ILE A 25 10.18 -13.93 -14.95
C ILE A 25 11.13 -12.87 -14.37
N VAL A 26 11.86 -12.19 -15.22
CA VAL A 26 12.88 -11.20 -14.84
C VAL A 26 12.30 -9.79 -14.81
N GLY A 27 11.49 -9.45 -15.80
CA GLY A 27 10.91 -8.13 -15.96
C GLY A 27 11.90 -7.07 -16.43
N ILE A 28 11.47 -5.82 -16.36
CA ILE A 28 12.29 -4.64 -16.67
C ILE A 28 12.37 -3.75 -15.44
N LYS A 29 13.56 -3.50 -14.94
CA LYS A 29 13.83 -2.58 -13.84
C LYS A 29 14.32 -1.24 -14.37
N THR A 30 13.49 -0.20 -14.27
CA THR A 30 13.78 1.12 -14.83
C THR A 30 13.19 2.25 -14.00
N ASP A 31 13.72 3.44 -14.12
CA ASP A 31 13.24 4.69 -13.55
C ASP A 31 12.54 5.59 -14.59
N LYS A 32 12.58 5.22 -15.86
CA LYS A 32 12.06 6.04 -16.98
C LYS A 32 10.60 6.48 -16.83
N PHE A 33 9.79 5.69 -16.14
CA PHE A 33 8.37 5.99 -15.95
C PHE A 33 8.06 6.65 -14.60
N ASN A 34 9.07 6.91 -13.75
CA ASN A 34 8.85 7.48 -12.42
C ASN A 34 8.16 8.84 -12.50
N ASN A 35 8.56 9.70 -13.43
CA ASN A 35 7.94 11.03 -13.58
C ASN A 35 6.44 10.94 -13.95
N ILE A 36 6.05 9.95 -14.75
CA ILE A 36 4.65 9.73 -15.12
C ILE A 36 3.85 9.33 -13.87
N ILE A 37 4.38 8.43 -13.06
CA ILE A 37 3.75 7.96 -11.82
C ILE A 37 3.62 9.13 -10.83
N ILE A 38 4.71 9.86 -10.60
CA ILE A 38 4.76 11.01 -9.69
C ILE A 38 3.76 12.08 -10.12
N ASN A 39 3.75 12.46 -11.39
CA ASN A 39 2.84 13.48 -11.92
C ASN A 39 1.36 13.08 -11.78
N ASN A 40 1.02 11.81 -11.95
CA ASN A 40 -0.34 11.33 -11.75
C ASN A 40 -0.76 11.37 -10.27
N ILE A 41 0.16 11.10 -9.35
CA ILE A 41 -0.09 11.22 -7.90
C ILE A 41 -0.24 12.68 -7.49
N LEU A 42 0.60 13.58 -8.00
CA LEU A 42 0.51 15.01 -7.74
C LEU A 42 -0.82 15.62 -8.23
N LYS A 43 -1.42 15.08 -9.31
CA LYS A 43 -2.76 15.48 -9.75
C LYS A 43 -3.85 15.10 -8.75
N ILE A 44 -3.66 14.01 -8.01
CA ILE A 44 -4.62 13.56 -6.97
C ILE A 44 -4.47 14.41 -5.71
N ASN A 45 -3.23 14.66 -5.29
CA ASN A 45 -2.95 15.51 -4.12
C ASN A 45 -1.57 16.16 -4.23
N GLN A 46 -1.56 17.48 -4.39
CA GLN A 46 -0.35 18.30 -4.58
C GLN A 46 0.58 18.31 -3.35
N ASN A 47 0.10 17.93 -2.17
CA ASN A 47 0.88 17.89 -0.94
C ASN A 47 1.70 16.60 -0.78
N ILE A 48 1.53 15.63 -1.68
CA ILE A 48 2.25 14.36 -1.66
C ILE A 48 3.42 14.45 -2.62
N ASN A 49 4.64 14.38 -2.10
CA ASN A 49 5.81 14.19 -2.92
C ASN A 49 6.27 12.72 -2.78
N LEU A 50 6.36 12.02 -3.90
CA LEU A 50 6.77 10.63 -3.96
C LEU A 50 8.14 10.54 -4.59
N ASN A 51 9.11 9.98 -3.87
CA ASN A 51 10.41 9.63 -4.41
C ASN A 51 10.45 8.13 -4.69
N LEU A 52 10.56 7.77 -5.96
CA LEU A 52 10.64 6.39 -6.43
C LEU A 52 12.09 6.06 -6.81
N ASN A 53 12.53 4.90 -6.37
CA ASN A 53 13.73 4.26 -6.91
C ASN A 53 13.42 3.59 -8.26
N LYS A 54 14.27 2.65 -8.68
CA LYS A 54 13.96 1.83 -9.86
C LYS A 54 12.71 0.99 -9.60
N VAL A 55 11.79 1.03 -10.56
CA VAL A 55 10.53 0.29 -10.53
C VAL A 55 10.69 -0.95 -11.39
N ASN A 56 10.22 -2.09 -10.89
CA ASN A 56 10.24 -3.35 -11.60
C ASN A 56 8.86 -3.60 -12.26
N TYR A 57 8.88 -3.89 -13.55
CA TYR A 57 7.72 -4.17 -14.40
C TYR A 57 7.79 -5.62 -14.87
N LEU A 58 6.85 -6.45 -14.43
CA LEU A 58 6.74 -7.86 -14.76
C LEU A 58 5.48 -8.10 -15.59
N LEU A 59 5.65 -8.65 -16.77
CA LEU A 59 4.53 -8.99 -17.64
C LEU A 59 3.84 -10.25 -17.14
N ASN A 60 2.51 -10.22 -17.01
CA ASN A 60 1.70 -11.41 -16.83
C ASN A 60 0.89 -11.64 -18.11
N PRO A 61 1.34 -12.51 -19.02
CA PRO A 61 0.70 -12.71 -20.31
C PRO A 61 -0.66 -13.41 -20.19
N PHE A 62 -0.86 -14.25 -19.16
CA PHE A 62 -2.12 -14.97 -18.95
C PHE A 62 -3.28 -14.04 -18.57
N ASN A 63 -3.00 -13.04 -17.75
CA ASN A 63 -3.99 -12.06 -17.29
C ASN A 63 -3.98 -10.77 -18.09
N PHE A 64 -3.07 -10.63 -19.04
CA PHE A 64 -2.85 -9.38 -19.79
C PHE A 64 -2.63 -8.18 -18.87
N THR A 65 -1.77 -8.37 -17.86
CA THR A 65 -1.43 -7.33 -16.88
C THR A 65 0.08 -7.13 -16.77
N VAL A 66 0.47 -5.96 -16.28
CA VAL A 66 1.83 -5.67 -15.86
C VAL A 66 1.82 -5.48 -14.35
N ASN A 67 2.59 -6.31 -13.63
CA ASN A 67 2.84 -6.14 -12.23
C ASN A 67 3.94 -5.09 -12.04
N VAL A 68 3.60 -4.01 -11.37
CA VAL A 68 4.50 -2.90 -11.08
C VAL A 68 4.88 -2.97 -9.61
N ILE A 69 6.16 -3.07 -9.32
CA ILE A 69 6.69 -3.22 -7.96
C ILE A 69 7.73 -2.14 -7.72
N THR A 70 7.51 -1.33 -6.70
CA THR A 70 8.50 -0.36 -6.22
C THR A 70 9.10 -0.85 -4.91
N GLU A 71 10.41 -0.73 -4.75
CA GLU A 71 11.10 -1.09 -3.52
C GLU A 71 11.59 0.17 -2.80
N ASN A 72 11.33 0.23 -1.49
CA ASN A 72 11.72 1.35 -0.62
C ASN A 72 11.37 2.74 -1.19
N PRO A 73 10.16 2.96 -1.70
CA PRO A 73 9.73 4.30 -2.08
C PRO A 73 9.59 5.17 -0.84
N GLN A 74 9.75 6.48 -1.00
CA GLN A 74 9.62 7.45 0.08
C GLN A 74 8.48 8.40 -0.25
N ILE A 75 7.56 8.53 0.68
CA ILE A 75 6.50 9.54 0.61
C ILE A 75 6.94 10.71 1.50
N LEU A 76 7.09 11.87 0.91
CA LEU A 76 7.32 13.11 1.63
C LEU A 76 6.01 13.87 1.73
N LEU A 77 5.64 14.21 2.95
CA LEU A 77 4.40 14.90 3.24
C LEU A 77 4.65 16.03 4.23
N GLN A 78 4.51 17.29 3.80
CA GLN A 78 4.77 18.45 4.66
C GLN A 78 6.07 18.30 5.46
N ASN A 79 7.18 17.98 4.81
CA ASN A 79 8.51 17.74 5.39
C ASN A 79 8.64 16.49 6.29
N LYS A 80 7.61 15.63 6.39
CA LYS A 80 7.71 14.34 7.06
C LYS A 80 7.95 13.24 6.03
N LYS A 81 8.95 12.42 6.29
CA LYS A 81 9.30 11.27 5.46
C LYS A 81 8.61 10.03 6.00
N LEU A 82 7.73 9.44 5.18
CA LEU A 82 7.15 8.13 5.45
C LEU A 82 7.90 7.08 4.65
N GLU A 83 8.48 6.12 5.35
CA GLU A 83 9.19 5.02 4.72
C GLU A 83 8.23 3.87 4.40
N ILE A 84 8.09 3.59 3.11
CA ILE A 84 7.32 2.48 2.58
C ILE A 84 8.30 1.35 2.24
N ARG A 85 7.94 0.10 2.55
CA ARG A 85 8.74 -1.06 2.20
C ARG A 85 8.61 -1.36 0.71
N ASN A 86 7.37 -1.48 0.25
CA ASN A 86 7.07 -1.66 -1.16
C ASN A 86 5.66 -1.15 -1.49
N ILE A 87 5.48 -0.84 -2.77
CA ILE A 87 4.17 -0.63 -3.38
C ILE A 87 4.09 -1.60 -4.55
N LYS A 88 3.01 -2.38 -4.63
CA LYS A 88 2.74 -3.32 -5.71
C LYS A 88 1.39 -2.98 -6.31
N THR A 89 1.31 -3.02 -7.63
CA THR A 89 0.06 -2.81 -8.34
C THR A 89 0.01 -3.65 -9.61
N ASN A 90 -1.18 -4.06 -10.00
CA ASN A 90 -1.43 -4.73 -11.28
C ASN A 90 -2.10 -3.73 -12.22
N VAL A 91 -1.47 -3.52 -13.36
CA VAL A 91 -1.96 -2.63 -14.40
C VAL A 91 -2.51 -3.46 -15.56
N SER A 92 -3.78 -3.32 -15.84
CA SER A 92 -4.47 -4.02 -16.95
C SER A 92 -4.09 -3.41 -18.30
N LEU A 93 -3.41 -4.17 -19.15
CA LEU A 93 -3.09 -3.73 -20.51
C LEU A 93 -4.35 -3.53 -21.36
N LYS A 94 -5.38 -4.35 -21.12
CA LYS A 94 -6.67 -4.24 -21.81
C LYS A 94 -7.38 -2.92 -21.46
N SER A 95 -7.34 -2.51 -20.20
CA SER A 95 -7.93 -1.24 -19.75
C SER A 95 -7.16 -0.04 -20.29
N LEU A 96 -5.82 -0.13 -20.36
CA LEU A 96 -4.99 0.90 -20.99
C LEU A 96 -5.36 1.12 -22.47
N ILE A 97 -5.58 0.05 -23.23
CA ILE A 97 -5.97 0.14 -24.65
C ILE A 97 -7.37 0.77 -24.80
N LYS A 98 -8.25 0.56 -23.81
CA LYS A 98 -9.62 1.10 -23.80
C LYS A 98 -9.75 2.48 -23.15
N GLU A 99 -8.63 3.06 -22.72
CA GLU A 99 -8.59 4.32 -21.99
C GLU A 99 -9.42 4.31 -20.69
N GLU A 100 -9.65 3.10 -20.12
CA GLU A 100 -10.28 2.90 -18.81
C GLU A 100 -9.24 3.02 -17.70
N PHE A 101 -9.71 3.15 -16.45
CA PHE A 101 -8.81 3.06 -15.28
C PHE A 101 -8.13 1.68 -15.24
N ALA A 102 -6.81 1.67 -15.31
CA ALA A 102 -6.05 0.45 -15.58
C ALA A 102 -5.49 -0.24 -14.33
N ILE A 103 -5.62 0.35 -13.15
CA ILE A 103 -5.12 -0.24 -11.90
C ILE A 103 -6.22 -1.14 -11.32
N ASP A 104 -5.97 -2.45 -11.24
CA ASP A 104 -6.91 -3.41 -10.66
C ASP A 104 -6.81 -3.47 -9.14
N ASN A 105 -5.59 -3.47 -8.63
CA ASN A 105 -5.31 -3.49 -7.20
C ASN A 105 -4.07 -2.66 -6.85
N LEU A 106 -4.00 -2.23 -5.58
CA LEU A 106 -2.85 -1.54 -5.01
C LEU A 106 -2.55 -2.14 -3.65
N GLN A 107 -1.36 -2.65 -3.47
CA GLN A 107 -0.85 -3.10 -2.19
C GLN A 107 0.27 -2.16 -1.74
N ILE A 108 0.14 -1.64 -0.54
CA ILE A 108 1.14 -0.80 0.12
C ILE A 108 1.58 -1.49 1.39
N GLU A 109 2.88 -1.67 1.58
CA GLU A 109 3.46 -2.21 2.80
C GLU A 109 4.40 -1.17 3.40
N THR A 110 4.10 -0.72 4.63
CA THR A 110 4.94 0.24 5.34
C THR A 110 6.12 -0.46 6.01
N LYS A 111 7.22 0.25 6.19
CA LYS A 111 8.19 -0.10 7.23
C LYS A 111 7.56 0.23 8.59
N GLU A 112 8.29 -0.02 9.66
CA GLU A 112 7.90 0.47 10.97
C GLU A 112 7.99 1.99 10.98
N VAL A 113 6.87 2.66 11.24
CA VAL A 113 6.76 4.12 11.23
C VAL A 113 6.14 4.61 12.53
N LYS A 114 6.48 5.84 12.92
CA LYS A 114 5.90 6.46 14.12
C LYS A 114 4.39 6.61 13.95
N LEU A 115 3.62 6.17 14.94
CA LEU A 115 2.16 6.26 14.91
C LEU A 115 1.66 7.70 14.69
N LYS A 116 2.32 8.69 15.31
CA LYS A 116 2.02 10.12 15.10
C LYS A 116 2.16 10.57 13.64
N ASP A 117 3.11 9.99 12.90
CA ASP A 117 3.32 10.36 11.51
C ASP A 117 2.19 9.83 10.64
N ILE A 118 1.72 8.60 10.89
CA ILE A 118 0.53 8.03 10.22
C ILE A 118 -0.74 8.83 10.54
N ILE A 119 -0.95 9.20 11.81
CA ILE A 119 -2.10 10.02 12.20
C ILE A 119 -2.06 11.39 11.50
N SER A 120 -0.89 12.01 11.46
CA SER A 120 -0.69 13.30 10.77
C SER A 120 -0.96 13.18 9.28
N LEU A 121 -0.56 12.08 8.67
CA LEU A 121 -0.80 11.74 7.28
C LEU A 121 -2.30 11.58 7.01
N SER A 122 -2.98 10.82 7.86
CA SER A 122 -4.42 10.60 7.75
C SER A 122 -5.23 11.90 7.83
N LYS A 123 -4.77 12.88 8.61
CA LYS A 123 -5.43 14.21 8.70
C LYS A 123 -5.43 14.98 7.39
N ILE A 124 -4.45 14.76 6.51
CA ILE A 124 -4.37 15.44 5.21
C ILE A 124 -5.47 14.93 4.27
N PHE A 125 -5.77 13.64 4.35
CA PHE A 125 -6.82 13.03 3.54
C PHE A 125 -8.22 13.21 4.14
N GLN A 126 -8.29 13.21 5.47
CA GLN A 126 -9.57 13.34 6.19
C GLN A 126 -9.35 14.11 7.49
N ASN A 127 -9.68 15.40 7.47
CA ASN A 127 -9.65 16.21 8.68
C ASN A 127 -10.86 15.86 9.56
N SER A 128 -10.64 15.09 10.63
CA SER A 128 -11.69 14.69 11.55
C SER A 128 -11.30 14.96 13.00
N SER A 129 -12.30 15.31 13.83
CA SER A 129 -12.08 15.51 15.28
C SER A 129 -11.53 14.26 15.95
N LYS A 130 -11.86 13.06 15.46
CA LYS A 130 -11.35 11.79 15.97
C LYS A 130 -9.83 11.66 15.78
N LEU A 131 -9.32 12.03 14.60
CA LEU A 131 -7.88 12.02 14.32
C LEU A 131 -7.13 13.10 15.13
N PHE A 132 -7.76 14.24 15.37
CA PHE A 132 -7.20 15.27 16.24
C PHE A 132 -7.05 14.75 17.69
N ILE A 133 -8.10 14.18 18.26
CA ILE A 133 -8.08 13.58 19.59
C ILE A 133 -7.01 12.48 19.68
N LEU A 134 -7.00 11.55 18.72
CA LEU A 134 -6.02 10.47 18.69
C LEU A 134 -4.57 11.00 18.65
N ASN A 135 -4.33 12.03 17.86
CA ASN A 135 -3.00 12.67 17.78
C ASN A 135 -2.57 13.30 19.11
N THR A 136 -3.51 13.95 19.82
CA THR A 136 -3.24 14.60 21.10
C THR A 136 -2.98 13.57 22.20
N MET A 137 -3.75 12.47 22.20
CA MET A 137 -3.61 11.39 23.17
C MET A 137 -2.34 10.57 22.95
N THR A 138 -1.87 10.42 21.71
CA THR A 138 -0.69 9.62 21.39
C THR A 138 0.59 10.31 21.86
N LYS A 139 1.37 9.67 22.73
CA LYS A 139 2.69 10.14 23.15
C LYS A 139 3.81 9.53 22.31
N SER A 140 3.76 8.21 22.13
CA SER A 140 4.71 7.42 21.34
C SER A 140 4.02 6.22 20.73
N GLY A 141 4.75 5.45 19.95
CA GLY A 141 4.31 4.19 19.36
C GLY A 141 4.75 4.06 17.92
N PHE A 142 4.75 2.82 17.48
CA PHE A 142 5.11 2.43 16.12
C PHE A 142 3.99 1.62 15.49
N VAL A 143 3.89 1.71 14.18
CA VAL A 143 2.92 0.94 13.40
C VAL A 143 3.56 0.41 12.14
N THR A 144 3.23 -0.84 11.81
CA THR A 144 3.44 -1.44 10.50
C THR A 144 2.09 -1.75 9.90
N SER A 145 1.93 -1.55 8.61
CA SER A 145 0.68 -1.88 7.95
C SER A 145 0.89 -2.41 6.53
N LYS A 146 -0.04 -3.27 6.13
CA LYS A 146 -0.21 -3.73 4.77
C LYS A 146 -1.64 -3.41 4.33
N ILE A 147 -1.74 -2.60 3.31
CA ILE A 147 -2.99 -2.08 2.77
C ILE A 147 -3.20 -2.70 1.41
N ASN A 148 -4.33 -3.37 1.20
CA ASN A 148 -4.75 -3.93 -0.08
C ASN A 148 -6.04 -3.23 -0.52
N LEU A 149 -5.96 -2.50 -1.61
CA LEU A 149 -7.09 -1.81 -2.24
C LEU A 149 -7.38 -2.46 -3.58
N ASN A 150 -8.65 -2.66 -3.90
CA ASN A 150 -9.10 -3.07 -5.22
C ASN A 150 -9.93 -1.95 -5.82
N PHE A 151 -9.81 -1.74 -7.12
CA PHE A 151 -10.48 -0.66 -7.83
C PHE A 151 -11.51 -1.21 -8.83
N ASP A 152 -12.54 -0.41 -9.09
CA ASP A 152 -13.43 -0.62 -10.21
C ASP A 152 -12.89 0.05 -11.50
N LYS A 153 -13.58 -0.11 -12.60
CA LYS A 153 -13.19 0.48 -13.90
C LYS A 153 -13.21 2.01 -13.92
N GLN A 154 -13.84 2.65 -12.95
CA GLN A 154 -13.88 4.10 -12.77
C GLN A 154 -12.81 4.61 -11.80
N GLY A 155 -11.96 3.71 -11.27
CA GLY A 155 -10.91 4.06 -10.30
C GLY A 155 -11.41 4.26 -8.87
N ARG A 156 -12.62 3.86 -8.54
CA ARG A 156 -13.16 3.94 -7.18
C ARG A 156 -12.73 2.71 -6.39
N VAL A 157 -12.37 2.89 -5.12
CA VAL A 157 -12.01 1.80 -4.23
C VAL A 157 -13.24 0.93 -3.96
N LYS A 158 -13.10 -0.37 -4.23
CA LYS A 158 -14.15 -1.37 -3.90
C LYS A 158 -14.23 -1.60 -2.41
N ARG A 159 -15.40 -2.03 -1.91
CA ARG A 159 -15.62 -2.33 -0.49
C ARG A 159 -14.85 -3.54 0.05
N ASN A 160 -14.18 -4.32 -0.80
CA ASN A 160 -13.38 -5.49 -0.42
C ASN A 160 -11.92 -5.14 -0.10
N TYR A 161 -11.64 -3.92 0.34
CA TYR A 161 -10.32 -3.54 0.82
C TYR A 161 -9.97 -4.29 2.11
N LYS A 162 -8.66 -4.51 2.31
CA LYS A 162 -8.11 -5.13 3.52
C LYS A 162 -6.95 -4.29 4.03
N ILE A 163 -6.95 -4.04 5.34
CA ILE A 163 -5.84 -3.37 6.01
C ILE A 163 -5.47 -4.22 7.22
N GLU A 164 -4.23 -4.62 7.30
CA GLU A 164 -3.71 -5.41 8.41
C GLU A 164 -2.39 -4.81 8.89
N GLY A 165 -2.08 -5.02 10.16
CA GLY A 165 -0.83 -4.54 10.70
C GLY A 165 -0.69 -4.76 12.19
N SER A 166 0.35 -4.15 12.76
CA SER A 166 0.61 -4.19 14.19
C SER A 166 0.93 -2.80 14.71
N VAL A 167 0.48 -2.53 15.91
CA VAL A 167 0.82 -1.35 16.70
C VAL A 167 1.65 -1.83 17.89
N LYS A 168 2.78 -1.16 18.16
CA LYS A 168 3.74 -1.56 19.20
C LYS A 168 4.20 -0.36 20.01
N GLU A 169 4.55 -0.64 21.27
CA GLU A 169 5.17 0.32 22.19
C GLU A 169 4.41 1.65 22.28
N THR A 170 3.09 1.56 22.12
CA THR A 170 2.26 2.77 22.10
C THR A 170 1.95 3.23 23.49
N ASN A 171 2.20 4.50 23.74
CA ASN A 171 1.83 5.18 24.99
C ASN A 171 0.77 6.23 24.66
N LEU A 172 -0.38 6.12 25.32
CA LEU A 172 -1.50 7.05 25.18
C LEU A 172 -1.79 7.72 26.52
N ASN A 173 -2.08 9.01 26.47
CA ASN A 173 -2.64 9.73 27.61
C ASN A 173 -4.08 10.10 27.30
N ILE A 174 -5.01 9.44 27.98
CA ILE A 174 -6.45 9.58 27.75
C ILE A 174 -6.99 10.60 28.75
N LEU A 175 -7.45 11.75 28.24
CA LEU A 175 -8.06 12.83 29.01
C LEU A 175 -7.20 13.33 30.20
N ASN A 176 -5.88 13.14 30.14
CA ASN A 176 -4.92 13.43 31.21
C ASN A 176 -5.18 12.69 32.55
N GLN A 177 -6.02 11.66 32.53
CA GLN A 177 -6.40 10.88 33.72
C GLN A 177 -5.93 9.43 33.63
N PHE A 178 -5.93 8.87 32.43
CA PHE A 178 -5.57 7.48 32.22
C PHE A 178 -4.36 7.38 31.32
N GLU A 179 -3.35 6.65 31.77
CA GLU A 179 -2.16 6.38 31.01
C GLU A 179 -2.13 4.94 30.55
N LEU A 180 -2.22 4.72 29.23
CA LEU A 180 -1.98 3.42 28.61
C LEU A 180 -0.51 3.36 28.19
N LYS A 181 0.23 2.41 28.78
CA LYS A 181 1.64 2.13 28.47
C LYS A 181 1.79 0.81 27.73
N ASN A 182 2.79 0.77 26.86
CA ASN A 182 3.13 -0.44 26.11
C ASN A 182 1.90 -1.09 25.45
N PHE A 183 1.04 -0.27 24.87
CA PHE A 183 -0.15 -0.74 24.17
C PHE A 183 0.27 -1.38 22.85
N ASN A 184 0.16 -2.70 22.77
CA ASN A 184 0.51 -3.52 21.63
C ASN A 184 -0.72 -4.29 21.16
N PHE A 185 -0.93 -4.35 19.86
CA PHE A 185 -1.99 -5.16 19.25
C PHE A 185 -1.76 -5.36 17.77
N ASN A 186 -2.33 -6.41 17.22
CA ASN A 186 -2.48 -6.62 15.79
C ASN A 186 -3.89 -6.18 15.36
N PHE A 187 -4.01 -5.49 14.24
CA PHE A 187 -5.29 -5.04 13.71
C PHE A 187 -5.59 -5.62 12.35
N TYR A 188 -6.87 -5.83 12.12
CA TYR A 188 -7.40 -6.37 10.88
C TYR A 188 -8.67 -5.60 10.53
N ILE A 189 -8.69 -4.98 9.36
CA ILE A 189 -9.83 -4.20 8.87
C ILE A 189 -10.22 -4.77 7.52
N GLU A 190 -11.43 -5.31 7.44
CA GLU A 190 -12.01 -5.78 6.18
C GLU A 190 -13.46 -5.30 6.11
N LYS A 191 -13.77 -4.49 5.10
CA LYS A 191 -15.08 -3.83 4.98
C LYS A 191 -15.39 -2.99 6.23
N ASP A 192 -16.46 -3.35 6.93
CA ASP A 192 -16.94 -2.68 8.14
C ASP A 192 -16.58 -3.46 9.43
N ASN A 193 -15.74 -4.50 9.33
CA ASN A 193 -15.27 -5.29 10.45
C ASN A 193 -13.89 -4.83 10.89
N PHE A 194 -13.74 -4.56 12.18
CA PHE A 194 -12.47 -4.19 12.81
C PHE A 194 -12.15 -5.25 13.86
N LEU A 195 -11.05 -5.97 13.67
CA LEU A 195 -10.55 -6.95 14.61
C LEU A 195 -9.25 -6.45 15.21
N LEU A 196 -9.16 -6.44 16.54
CA LEU A 196 -7.93 -6.25 17.29
C LEU A 196 -7.58 -7.57 17.96
N LYS A 197 -6.36 -8.04 17.79
CA LYS A 197 -5.87 -9.32 18.33
C LYS A 197 -4.65 -9.12 19.18
N GLU A 198 -4.43 -10.04 20.12
CA GLU A 198 -3.22 -10.08 20.95
C GLU A 198 -2.97 -8.75 21.68
N ILE A 199 -4.02 -8.19 22.23
CA ILE A 199 -3.97 -6.90 22.89
C ILE A 199 -3.28 -7.05 24.23
N ASN A 200 -2.23 -6.24 24.44
CA ASN A 200 -1.50 -6.16 25.70
C ASN A 200 -1.21 -4.69 26.01
N THR A 201 -1.45 -4.29 27.26
CA THR A 201 -1.21 -2.91 27.72
C THR A 201 -1.10 -2.84 29.23
N GLN A 202 -0.69 -1.70 29.73
CA GLN A 202 -0.80 -1.34 31.13
C GLN A 202 -1.65 -0.06 31.26
N LEU A 203 -2.73 -0.12 32.00
CA LEU A 203 -3.56 1.04 32.36
C LEU A 203 -3.25 1.44 33.79
N ASN A 204 -2.65 2.61 33.98
CA ASN A 204 -2.22 3.10 35.31
C ASN A 204 -1.49 2.01 36.14
N ASN A 205 -0.53 1.31 35.49
CA ASN A 205 0.25 0.19 36.01
C ASN A 205 -0.48 -1.16 36.20
N ILE A 206 -1.78 -1.26 35.88
CA ILE A 206 -2.53 -2.52 35.88
C ILE A 206 -2.35 -3.17 34.49
N LYS A 207 -1.84 -4.40 34.46
CA LYS A 207 -1.71 -5.17 33.22
C LYS A 207 -3.09 -5.59 32.71
N ILE A 208 -3.36 -5.30 31.45
CA ILE A 208 -4.59 -5.68 30.76
C ILE A 208 -4.20 -6.44 29.49
N SER A 209 -4.83 -7.58 29.26
CA SER A 209 -4.70 -8.34 28.03
C SER A 209 -6.06 -8.81 27.52
N SER A 210 -6.17 -8.89 26.20
CA SER A 210 -7.36 -9.48 25.55
C SER A 210 -6.91 -10.22 24.29
N PRO A 211 -7.36 -11.45 24.06
CA PRO A 211 -7.00 -12.19 22.85
C PRO A 211 -7.63 -11.59 21.60
N LEU A 212 -8.85 -11.04 21.73
CA LEU A 212 -9.62 -10.51 20.61
C LEU A 212 -10.62 -9.45 21.06
N ILE A 213 -10.69 -8.37 20.30
CA ILE A 213 -11.80 -7.42 20.32
C ILE A 213 -12.32 -7.27 18.89
N GLU A 214 -13.61 -7.48 18.70
CA GLU A 214 -14.28 -7.30 17.41
C GLU A 214 -15.24 -6.12 17.51
N VAL A 215 -15.11 -5.18 16.56
CA VAL A 215 -16.01 -4.04 16.42
C VAL A 215 -16.65 -4.10 15.04
N LYS A 216 -17.98 -4.27 15.01
CA LYS A 216 -18.77 -4.24 13.78
C LYS A 216 -19.47 -2.89 13.68
N LYS A 217 -19.33 -2.26 12.54
CA LYS A 217 -20.13 -1.07 12.23
C LYS A 217 -21.56 -1.53 11.92
N LYS A 218 -22.51 -1.05 12.71
CA LYS A 218 -23.95 -1.23 12.44
C LYS A 218 -24.40 -0.35 11.29
#